data_04fd097214c587acbe4be45bf0690f8b
#
_entry.id   04fd097214c587acbe4be45bf0690f8b
#
_cell.length_a   1.000
_cell.length_b   1.000
_cell.length_c   1.000
_cell.angle_alpha   90.00
_cell.angle_beta   90.00
_cell.angle_gamma   90.00
#
_symmetry.space_group_name_H-M   'P 1'
#
loop_
_entity.id
_entity.type
_entity.pdbx_description
1 polymer ?
#
loop_
_entity_poly.entity_id
_entity_poly.type
_entity_poly.pdbx_seq_one_letter_code
_entity_poly.pdbx_strand_id
1 'polypeptide(L)'
;GIDHGRTADVPADSPMLKLLAEADKAEASGEALVVSLQAGFSMADIADVGPSVAVTVDGDRKAGLKVAERFAQAIWDTREYDSLKKRMVPVAEAAARAKAGEAGAAKPLVIADYADNPGGGAYMDSTVLLRAMIDADLENAAFHAILDPAAVKLGIAAGPGAEIAVELGGHTDAARGGGPLKLRGRVTCLTDGTFVARGPMGGGVAHMAHIGGFVS
;
A
#
# COMPACT_ATOMS: atom_id res chain seq x y z
N GLY A 1 -9.18 -9.70 8.86
CA GLY A 1 -7.83 -10.15 9.21
C GLY A 1 -7.32 -9.43 10.43
N ILE A 2 -6.33 -9.98 11.09
CA ILE A 2 -5.66 -9.38 12.24
C ILE A 2 -4.40 -8.66 11.75
N ASP A 3 -4.31 -7.34 11.94
CA ASP A 3 -3.11 -6.57 11.64
C ASP A 3 -2.22 -6.47 12.88
N HIS A 4 -1.12 -7.21 12.91
CA HIS A 4 -0.14 -7.18 13.99
C HIS A 4 1.02 -6.21 13.74
N GLY A 5 0.86 -5.29 12.84
CA GLY A 5 1.95 -4.47 12.34
C GLY A 5 2.67 -5.17 11.18
N ARG A 6 3.10 -4.38 10.24
CA ARG A 6 3.80 -4.88 9.06
C ARG A 6 5.28 -4.97 9.33
N THR A 7 5.91 -5.98 8.79
CA THR A 7 7.36 -6.19 8.94
C THR A 7 8.21 -5.10 8.27
N ALA A 8 7.64 -4.29 7.36
CA ALA A 8 8.40 -3.32 6.58
C ALA A 8 8.39 -1.88 7.15
N ASP A 9 7.44 -1.53 8.01
CA ASP A 9 7.36 -0.21 8.65
C ASP A 9 6.61 -0.35 9.96
N VAL A 10 7.30 -0.92 10.94
CA VAL A 10 6.69 -1.36 12.19
C VAL A 10 6.82 -0.26 13.24
N PRO A 11 5.72 0.32 13.74
CA PRO A 11 5.78 1.24 14.86
C PRO A 11 6.45 0.60 16.08
N ALA A 12 7.19 1.40 16.86
CA ALA A 12 7.94 0.92 18.01
C ALA A 12 7.06 0.27 19.10
N ASP A 13 5.77 0.57 19.12
CA ASP A 13 4.77 -0.02 20.02
C ASP A 13 4.09 -1.26 19.44
N SER A 14 4.47 -1.70 18.25
CA SER A 14 3.85 -2.84 17.56
C SER A 14 3.98 -4.13 18.36
N PRO A 15 2.88 -4.89 18.52
CA PRO A 15 2.93 -6.24 19.09
C PRO A 15 3.89 -7.17 18.35
N MET A 16 4.02 -7.03 17.03
CA MET A 16 4.90 -7.89 16.23
C MET A 16 6.36 -7.76 16.64
N LEU A 17 6.86 -6.56 16.96
CA LEU A 17 8.24 -6.38 17.44
C LEU A 17 8.48 -7.13 18.76
N LYS A 18 7.50 -7.09 19.67
CA LYS A 18 7.58 -7.82 20.94
C LYS A 18 7.56 -9.34 20.71
N LEU A 19 6.71 -9.81 19.82
CA LEU A 19 6.61 -11.23 19.48
C LEU A 19 7.91 -11.73 18.83
N LEU A 20 8.52 -10.96 17.94
CA LEU A 20 9.81 -11.32 17.34
C LEU A 20 10.92 -11.38 18.40
N ALA A 21 10.98 -10.40 19.30
CA ALA A 21 11.96 -10.42 20.38
C ALA A 21 11.77 -11.60 21.36
N GLU A 22 10.54 -12.04 21.59
CA GLU A 22 10.27 -13.25 22.38
C GLU A 22 10.61 -14.54 21.61
N ALA A 23 10.43 -14.54 20.28
CA ALA A 23 10.87 -15.65 19.42
C ALA A 23 12.39 -15.80 19.46
N ASP A 24 13.15 -14.71 19.32
CA ASP A 24 14.61 -14.69 19.44
C ASP A 24 15.09 -15.26 20.80
N LYS A 25 14.38 -14.94 21.89
CA LYS A 25 14.69 -15.46 23.23
C LYS A 25 14.43 -16.98 23.33
N ALA A 26 13.32 -17.45 22.77
CA ALA A 26 12.99 -18.86 22.78
C ALA A 26 14.01 -19.69 21.99
N GLU A 27 14.48 -19.17 20.86
CA GLU A 27 15.55 -19.78 20.06
C GLU A 27 16.90 -19.75 20.80
N ALA A 28 17.28 -18.59 21.33
CA ALA A 28 18.55 -18.44 22.06
C ALA A 28 18.64 -19.30 23.33
N SER A 29 17.52 -19.58 23.99
CA SER A 29 17.45 -20.43 25.17
C SER A 29 17.43 -21.95 24.85
N GLY A 30 17.24 -22.29 23.57
CA GLY A 30 17.05 -23.68 23.13
C GLY A 30 15.67 -24.26 23.43
N GLU A 31 14.70 -23.42 23.80
CA GLU A 31 13.30 -23.83 23.96
C GLU A 31 12.68 -24.24 22.60
N ALA A 32 13.14 -23.64 21.52
CA ALA A 32 12.85 -24.01 20.14
C ALA A 32 14.10 -23.86 19.28
N LEU A 33 14.17 -24.59 18.18
CA LEU A 33 15.18 -24.38 17.15
C LEU A 33 14.82 -23.20 16.25
N VAL A 34 13.52 -23.06 15.92
CA VAL A 34 12.99 -21.96 15.13
C VAL A 34 11.56 -21.66 15.59
N VAL A 35 11.24 -20.38 15.72
CA VAL A 35 9.88 -19.85 15.90
C VAL A 35 9.54 -18.96 14.72
N SER A 36 8.67 -19.41 13.86
CA SER A 36 8.23 -18.67 12.67
C SER A 36 6.84 -18.06 12.89
N LEU A 37 6.78 -16.75 12.82
CA LEU A 37 5.55 -15.98 12.98
C LEU A 37 5.11 -15.46 11.61
N GLN A 38 3.97 -15.94 11.11
CA GLN A 38 3.38 -15.49 9.87
C GLN A 38 2.23 -14.53 10.19
N ALA A 39 2.32 -13.29 9.73
CA ALA A 39 1.29 -12.28 9.96
C ALA A 39 0.00 -12.55 9.16
N GLY A 40 0.08 -13.30 8.06
CA GLY A 40 -0.98 -13.42 7.07
C GLY A 40 -1.09 -12.15 6.22
N PHE A 41 -1.92 -12.22 5.18
CA PHE A 41 -2.19 -11.08 4.32
C PHE A 41 -3.63 -10.62 4.52
N SER A 42 -3.84 -9.62 5.37
CA SER A 42 -5.17 -9.19 5.84
C SER A 42 -6.11 -8.70 4.72
N MET A 43 -5.56 -8.38 3.53
CA MET A 43 -6.34 -7.97 2.37
C MET A 43 -6.75 -9.14 1.46
N ALA A 44 -6.27 -10.36 1.72
CA ALA A 44 -6.72 -11.52 0.96
C ALA A 44 -8.17 -11.86 1.34
N ASP A 45 -9.03 -11.99 0.32
CA ASP A 45 -10.44 -12.35 0.49
C ASP A 45 -10.60 -13.88 0.43
N ILE A 46 -10.04 -14.55 1.43
CA ILE A 46 -10.16 -15.99 1.63
C ILE A 46 -10.53 -16.31 3.08
N ALA A 47 -11.27 -17.40 3.28
CA ALA A 47 -11.80 -17.77 4.60
C ALA A 47 -10.72 -18.02 5.65
N ASP A 48 -9.60 -18.61 5.23
CA ASP A 48 -8.53 -19.07 6.12
C ASP A 48 -7.37 -18.05 6.27
N VAL A 49 -7.58 -16.79 5.83
CA VAL A 49 -6.55 -15.76 6.03
C VAL A 49 -6.41 -15.37 7.49
N GLY A 50 -5.19 -15.40 8.00
CA GLY A 50 -4.91 -15.00 9.37
C GLY A 50 -3.46 -15.25 9.76
N PRO A 51 -3.07 -14.78 10.95
CA PRO A 51 -1.76 -15.09 11.49
C PRO A 51 -1.64 -16.57 11.87
N SER A 52 -0.43 -17.11 11.75
CA SER A 52 -0.10 -18.46 12.16
C SER A 52 1.29 -18.53 12.80
N VAL A 53 1.52 -19.59 13.54
CA VAL A 53 2.79 -19.83 14.21
C VAL A 53 3.27 -21.26 13.86
N ALA A 54 4.51 -21.36 13.41
CA ALA A 54 5.19 -22.65 13.24
C ALA A 54 6.41 -22.69 14.16
N VAL A 55 6.56 -23.80 14.90
CA VAL A 55 7.67 -24.01 15.84
C VAL A 55 8.38 -25.30 15.49
N THR A 56 9.70 -25.21 15.35
CA THR A 56 10.57 -26.37 15.15
C THR A 56 11.32 -26.68 16.46
N VAL A 57 11.24 -27.92 16.90
CA VAL A 57 11.94 -28.40 18.12
C VAL A 57 12.72 -29.68 17.83
N ASP A 58 13.72 -29.95 18.63
CA ASP A 58 14.46 -31.24 18.58
C ASP A 58 13.77 -32.25 19.48
N GLY A 59 12.97 -33.12 18.85
CA GLY A 59 12.38 -34.33 19.44
C GLY A 59 11.09 -34.13 20.25
N ASP A 60 10.98 -33.18 21.17
CA ASP A 60 9.79 -33.02 22.01
C ASP A 60 8.67 -32.20 21.38
N ARG A 61 7.81 -32.86 20.60
CA ARG A 61 6.64 -32.25 19.98
C ARG A 61 5.69 -31.59 20.99
N LYS A 62 5.58 -32.14 22.21
CA LYS A 62 4.66 -31.54 23.22
C LYS A 62 5.20 -30.24 23.75
N ALA A 63 6.51 -30.12 23.94
CA ALA A 63 7.14 -28.84 24.27
C ALA A 63 6.97 -27.84 23.15
N GLY A 64 7.21 -28.22 21.88
CA GLY A 64 6.98 -27.37 20.73
C GLY A 64 5.55 -26.85 20.60
N LEU A 65 4.54 -27.68 20.87
CA LEU A 65 3.14 -27.25 20.88
C LEU A 65 2.86 -26.19 21.95
N LYS A 66 3.42 -26.34 23.15
CA LYS A 66 3.26 -25.31 24.20
C LYS A 66 3.85 -23.97 23.80
N VAL A 67 5.01 -23.99 23.13
CA VAL A 67 5.60 -22.77 22.58
C VAL A 67 4.69 -22.15 21.53
N ALA A 68 4.20 -22.94 20.58
CA ALA A 68 3.28 -22.46 19.53
C ALA A 68 1.99 -21.88 20.11
N GLU A 69 1.39 -22.56 21.10
CA GLU A 69 0.18 -22.10 21.80
C GLU A 69 0.42 -20.77 22.52
N ARG A 70 1.56 -20.60 23.18
CA ARG A 70 1.94 -19.35 23.85
C ARG A 70 1.99 -18.19 22.87
N PHE A 71 2.64 -18.36 21.72
CA PHE A 71 2.70 -17.33 20.69
C PHE A 71 1.34 -17.07 20.03
N ALA A 72 0.57 -18.12 19.75
CA ALA A 72 -0.79 -17.99 19.21
C ALA A 72 -1.69 -17.21 20.18
N GLN A 73 -1.59 -17.48 21.48
CA GLN A 73 -2.34 -16.73 22.49
C GLN A 73 -1.90 -15.27 22.55
N ALA A 74 -0.60 -14.98 22.52
CA ALA A 74 -0.09 -13.62 22.50
C ALA A 74 -0.53 -12.82 21.26
N ILE A 75 -0.61 -13.48 20.09
CA ILE A 75 -1.19 -12.91 18.87
C ILE A 75 -2.67 -12.60 19.09
N TRP A 76 -3.42 -13.53 19.66
CA TRP A 76 -4.85 -13.34 19.92
C TRP A 76 -5.13 -12.22 20.90
N ASP A 77 -4.36 -12.11 21.97
CA ASP A 77 -4.52 -11.08 23.01
C ASP A 77 -4.27 -9.66 22.48
N THR A 78 -3.47 -9.56 21.41
CA THR A 78 -3.14 -8.28 20.76
C THR A 78 -3.91 -8.03 19.46
N ARG A 79 -4.95 -8.82 19.15
CA ARG A 79 -5.72 -8.77 17.90
C ARG A 79 -6.42 -7.42 17.62
N GLU A 80 -6.68 -6.63 18.66
CA GLU A 80 -7.30 -5.31 18.52
C GLU A 80 -6.29 -4.19 18.17
N TYR A 81 -5.01 -4.54 18.08
CA TYR A 81 -4.01 -3.57 17.62
C TYR A 81 -4.21 -3.29 16.15
N ASP A 82 -4.36 -2.02 15.81
CA ASP A 82 -4.54 -1.54 14.45
C ASP A 82 -3.58 -0.39 14.17
N SER A 83 -2.46 -0.72 13.53
CA SER A 83 -1.43 0.25 13.18
C SER A 83 -1.86 1.21 12.08
N LEU A 84 -2.79 0.79 11.22
CA LEU A 84 -3.27 1.58 10.08
C LEU A 84 -4.31 2.59 10.51
N LYS A 85 -5.28 2.20 11.35
CA LYS A 85 -6.38 3.05 11.79
C LYS A 85 -5.89 4.38 12.41
N LYS A 86 -4.74 4.35 13.09
CA LYS A 86 -4.12 5.53 13.68
C LYS A 86 -3.52 6.50 12.64
N ARG A 87 -3.25 6.03 11.43
CA ARG A 87 -2.57 6.78 10.36
C ARG A 87 -3.47 7.12 9.17
N MET A 88 -4.61 6.44 9.06
CA MET A 88 -5.57 6.69 8.00
C MET A 88 -6.39 7.94 8.31
N VAL A 89 -6.53 8.78 7.31
CA VAL A 89 -7.41 9.94 7.36
C VAL A 89 -8.42 9.86 6.20
N PRO A 90 -9.65 10.37 6.37
CA PRO A 90 -10.58 10.49 5.27
C PRO A 90 -10.00 11.31 4.12
N VAL A 91 -10.31 10.94 2.90
CA VAL A 91 -9.76 11.58 1.69
C VAL A 91 -9.98 13.09 1.66
N ALA A 92 -11.17 13.56 2.05
CA ALA A 92 -11.46 14.98 2.12
C ALA A 92 -10.59 15.72 3.16
N GLU A 93 -10.30 15.08 4.29
CA GLU A 93 -9.39 15.62 5.30
C GLU A 93 -7.96 15.69 4.78
N ALA A 94 -7.49 14.66 4.06
CA ALA A 94 -6.16 14.66 3.45
C ALA A 94 -5.99 15.81 2.46
N ALA A 95 -6.99 16.03 1.60
CA ALA A 95 -7.00 17.16 0.66
C ALA A 95 -7.04 18.52 1.38
N ALA A 96 -7.84 18.65 2.45
CA ALA A 96 -7.89 19.88 3.25
C ALA A 96 -6.56 20.20 3.94
N ARG A 97 -5.86 19.20 4.49
CA ARG A 97 -4.52 19.35 5.06
C ARG A 97 -3.50 19.79 4.02
N ALA A 98 -3.58 19.23 2.81
CA ALA A 98 -2.73 19.64 1.69
C ALA A 98 -2.98 21.10 1.32
N LYS A 99 -4.25 21.53 1.19
CA LYS A 99 -4.62 22.93 0.89
C LYS A 99 -4.16 23.90 1.98
N ALA A 100 -4.20 23.48 3.23
CA ALA A 100 -3.71 24.27 4.36
C ALA A 100 -2.16 24.39 4.42
N GLY A 101 -1.43 23.67 3.55
CA GLY A 101 0.01 23.70 3.51
C GLY A 101 0.67 22.98 4.71
N GLU A 102 0.08 21.90 5.23
CA GLU A 102 0.55 21.20 6.43
C GLU A 102 2.01 20.77 6.36
N ALA A 103 2.52 20.44 5.16
CA ALA A 103 3.93 20.07 4.97
C ALA A 103 4.89 21.27 5.09
N GLY A 104 4.41 22.49 4.99
CA GLY A 104 5.24 23.69 4.89
C GLY A 104 5.96 23.82 3.54
N ALA A 105 6.69 24.93 3.34
CA ALA A 105 7.33 25.24 2.05
C ALA A 105 8.58 24.40 1.74
N ALA A 106 9.13 23.68 2.72
CA ALA A 106 10.44 23.03 2.58
C ALA A 106 10.37 21.61 1.98
N LYS A 107 9.22 20.96 1.96
CA LYS A 107 9.06 19.59 1.48
C LYS A 107 7.60 19.28 1.12
N PRO A 108 7.38 18.33 0.19
CA PRO A 108 6.01 17.97 -0.20
C PRO A 108 5.27 17.24 0.92
N LEU A 109 3.95 17.40 0.97
CA LEU A 109 3.07 16.48 1.66
C LEU A 109 2.85 15.26 0.74
N VAL A 110 3.17 14.08 1.23
CA VAL A 110 2.94 12.83 0.50
C VAL A 110 1.68 12.16 1.03
N ILE A 111 0.70 11.95 0.15
CA ILE A 111 -0.56 11.27 0.46
C ILE A 111 -0.57 9.93 -0.29
N ALA A 112 -0.65 8.82 0.45
CA ALA A 112 -0.77 7.49 -0.13
C ALA A 112 -2.24 7.06 -0.17
N ASP A 113 -2.76 6.73 -1.36
CA ASP A 113 -4.07 6.11 -1.51
C ASP A 113 -3.98 4.63 -1.14
N TYR A 114 -4.34 4.34 0.12
CA TYR A 114 -4.31 2.99 0.64
C TYR A 114 -5.36 2.09 -0.02
N ALA A 115 -6.53 2.65 -0.38
CA ALA A 115 -7.65 1.89 -0.91
C ALA A 115 -7.40 1.40 -2.34
N ASP A 116 -6.55 2.11 -3.10
CA ASP A 116 -6.20 1.75 -4.49
C ASP A 116 -4.77 1.22 -4.62
N ASN A 117 -4.26 0.60 -3.57
CA ASN A 117 -2.92 0.00 -3.58
C ASN A 117 -2.90 -1.31 -4.39
N PRO A 118 -2.23 -1.37 -5.56
CA PRO A 118 -2.15 -2.58 -6.37
C PRO A 118 -1.40 -3.72 -5.66
N GLY A 119 -0.49 -3.41 -4.74
CA GLY A 119 0.13 -4.41 -3.87
C GLY A 119 -0.85 -5.07 -2.90
N GLY A 120 -2.02 -4.47 -2.69
CA GLY A 120 -3.15 -5.03 -1.94
C GLY A 120 -4.20 -5.70 -2.82
N GLY A 121 -3.97 -5.78 -4.16
CA GLY A 121 -4.92 -6.34 -5.12
C GLY A 121 -5.93 -5.34 -5.67
N ALA A 122 -5.75 -4.05 -5.44
CA ALA A 122 -6.60 -3.01 -6.01
C ALA A 122 -6.31 -2.78 -7.50
N TYR A 123 -7.23 -2.13 -8.19
CA TYR A 123 -7.20 -1.96 -9.65
C TYR A 123 -6.22 -0.90 -10.15
N MET A 124 -5.79 0.01 -9.27
CA MET A 124 -4.92 1.14 -9.60
C MET A 124 -5.57 2.12 -10.60
N ASP A 125 -6.91 2.20 -10.59
CA ASP A 125 -7.65 3.11 -11.47
C ASP A 125 -8.61 4.05 -10.71
N SER A 126 -8.55 4.08 -9.38
CA SER A 126 -9.41 4.92 -8.54
C SER A 126 -9.16 6.41 -8.79
N THR A 127 -10.25 7.14 -8.90
CA THR A 127 -10.26 8.60 -9.08
C THR A 127 -10.62 9.36 -7.80
N VAL A 128 -10.90 8.64 -6.70
CA VAL A 128 -11.42 9.23 -5.46
C VAL A 128 -10.50 10.29 -4.89
N LEU A 129 -9.21 9.96 -4.76
CA LEU A 129 -8.23 10.92 -4.24
C LEU A 129 -7.98 12.07 -5.24
N LEU A 130 -7.84 11.76 -6.53
CA LEU A 130 -7.65 12.80 -7.57
C LEU A 130 -8.82 13.78 -7.61
N ARG A 131 -10.06 13.28 -7.51
CA ARG A 131 -11.24 14.14 -7.43
C ARG A 131 -11.17 15.07 -6.22
N ALA A 132 -10.83 14.54 -5.04
CA ALA A 132 -10.71 15.38 -3.84
C ALA A 132 -9.61 16.44 -3.95
N MET A 133 -8.51 16.13 -4.64
CA MET A 133 -7.44 17.09 -4.92
C MET A 133 -7.93 18.22 -5.85
N ILE A 134 -8.70 17.88 -6.89
CA ILE A 134 -9.29 18.84 -7.83
C ILE A 134 -10.35 19.68 -7.11
N ASP A 135 -11.26 19.06 -6.37
CA ASP A 135 -12.34 19.74 -5.65
C ASP A 135 -11.79 20.71 -4.58
N ALA A 136 -10.65 20.38 -3.99
CA ALA A 136 -9.92 21.25 -3.07
C ALA A 136 -9.11 22.34 -3.78
N ASP A 137 -9.08 22.35 -5.12
CA ASP A 137 -8.29 23.30 -5.92
C ASP A 137 -6.84 23.35 -5.44
N LEU A 138 -6.18 22.19 -5.42
CA LEU A 138 -4.77 22.09 -5.02
C LEU A 138 -3.87 22.61 -6.15
N GLU A 139 -2.98 23.54 -5.81
CA GLU A 139 -1.92 24.02 -6.68
C GLU A 139 -0.59 23.31 -6.36
N ASN A 140 0.32 23.26 -7.34
CA ASN A 140 1.62 22.60 -7.20
C ASN A 140 1.51 21.15 -6.69
N ALA A 141 0.53 20.42 -7.19
CA ALA A 141 0.22 19.07 -6.82
C ALA A 141 0.52 18.11 -7.98
N ALA A 142 0.92 16.90 -7.65
CA ALA A 142 1.08 15.81 -8.61
C ALA A 142 0.33 14.58 -8.09
N PHE A 143 -0.31 13.87 -9.00
CA PHE A 143 -0.98 12.59 -8.73
C PHE A 143 -0.35 11.51 -9.58
N HIS A 144 -0.08 10.35 -9.00
CA HIS A 144 0.47 9.18 -9.67
C HIS A 144 0.04 7.90 -8.94
N ALA A 145 -0.37 6.87 -9.61
CA ALA A 145 -0.59 6.69 -11.04
C ALA A 145 -2.03 6.18 -11.23
N ILE A 146 -2.56 6.32 -12.44
CA ILE A 146 -3.83 5.70 -12.82
C ILE A 146 -3.56 4.72 -13.97
N LEU A 147 -3.97 3.48 -13.80
CA LEU A 147 -3.93 2.46 -14.85
C LEU A 147 -5.13 2.67 -15.79
N ASP A 148 -4.91 3.35 -16.90
CA ASP A 148 -5.94 3.65 -17.89
C ASP A 148 -5.41 3.47 -19.32
N PRO A 149 -5.53 2.26 -19.91
CA PRO A 149 -5.07 2.00 -21.26
C PRO A 149 -5.78 2.83 -22.34
N ALA A 150 -7.01 3.27 -22.11
CA ALA A 150 -7.75 4.10 -23.06
C ALA A 150 -7.18 5.52 -23.08
N ALA A 151 -6.92 6.10 -21.91
CA ALA A 151 -6.27 7.39 -21.78
C ALA A 151 -4.86 7.39 -22.40
N VAL A 152 -4.09 6.32 -22.19
CA VAL A 152 -2.76 6.14 -22.80
C VAL A 152 -2.85 6.13 -24.33
N LYS A 153 -3.77 5.36 -24.92
CA LYS A 153 -3.98 5.33 -26.38
C LYS A 153 -4.34 6.70 -26.94
N LEU A 154 -5.20 7.43 -26.24
CA LEU A 154 -5.58 8.79 -26.64
C LEU A 154 -4.37 9.74 -26.60
N GLY A 155 -3.57 9.68 -25.56
CA GLY A 155 -2.35 10.47 -25.43
C GLY A 155 -1.32 10.17 -26.52
N ILE A 156 -1.10 8.88 -26.83
CA ILE A 156 -0.20 8.45 -27.91
C ILE A 156 -0.68 9.00 -29.27
N ALA A 157 -1.98 8.89 -29.55
CA ALA A 157 -2.55 9.38 -30.82
C ALA A 157 -2.45 10.88 -30.96
N ALA A 158 -2.58 11.64 -29.86
CA ALA A 158 -2.49 13.10 -29.86
C ALA A 158 -1.05 13.63 -29.95
N GLY A 159 -0.11 12.92 -29.34
CA GLY A 159 1.30 13.30 -29.30
C GLY A 159 1.65 14.32 -28.19
N PRO A 160 2.96 14.47 -27.89
CA PRO A 160 3.43 15.42 -26.90
C PRO A 160 3.09 16.86 -27.25
N GLY A 161 2.68 17.65 -26.26
CA GLY A 161 2.26 19.02 -26.38
C GLY A 161 0.77 19.21 -26.72
N ALA A 162 0.07 18.15 -27.14
CA ALA A 162 -1.35 18.24 -27.51
C ALA A 162 -2.24 18.37 -26.27
N GLU A 163 -3.32 19.12 -26.42
CA GLU A 163 -4.40 19.16 -25.45
C GLU A 163 -5.44 18.09 -25.78
N ILE A 164 -5.85 17.34 -24.77
CA ILE A 164 -6.85 16.26 -24.91
C ILE A 164 -7.96 16.43 -23.88
N ALA A 165 -9.14 15.96 -24.27
CA ALA A 165 -10.23 15.72 -23.34
C ALA A 165 -10.29 14.21 -23.08
N VAL A 166 -10.33 13.82 -21.82
CA VAL A 166 -10.25 12.42 -21.41
C VAL A 166 -11.25 12.10 -20.31
N GLU A 167 -11.79 10.89 -20.34
CA GLU A 167 -12.47 10.27 -19.20
C GLU A 167 -11.46 9.35 -18.51
N LEU A 168 -10.90 9.80 -17.39
CA LEU A 168 -9.74 9.18 -16.75
C LEU A 168 -10.16 8.31 -15.58
N GLY A 169 -9.67 7.06 -15.56
CA GLY A 169 -9.76 6.12 -14.45
C GLY A 169 -11.17 5.72 -14.03
N GLY A 170 -11.30 4.98 -12.94
CA GLY A 170 -12.59 4.59 -12.34
C GLY A 170 -13.47 3.69 -13.21
N HIS A 171 -12.90 3.04 -14.22
CA HIS A 171 -13.66 2.22 -15.17
C HIS A 171 -13.96 0.82 -14.64
N THR A 172 -13.10 0.27 -13.79
CA THR A 172 -13.19 -1.13 -13.34
C THR A 172 -14.31 -1.32 -12.34
N ASP A 173 -14.40 -0.46 -11.33
CA ASP A 173 -15.49 -0.46 -10.34
C ASP A 173 -15.83 0.99 -9.96
N ALA A 174 -16.76 1.59 -10.69
CA ALA A 174 -17.15 2.98 -10.48
C ALA A 174 -17.73 3.24 -9.08
N ALA A 175 -18.36 2.25 -8.45
CA ALA A 175 -18.95 2.40 -7.13
C ALA A 175 -17.89 2.55 -6.03
N ARG A 176 -16.75 1.87 -6.16
CA ARG A 176 -15.63 1.94 -5.22
C ARG A 176 -14.54 2.87 -5.68
N GLY A 177 -14.24 2.90 -6.97
CA GLY A 177 -13.17 3.70 -7.59
C GLY A 177 -13.54 5.14 -7.93
N GLY A 178 -14.76 5.61 -7.61
CA GLY A 178 -15.18 7.00 -7.81
C GLY A 178 -15.68 7.35 -9.22
N GLY A 179 -15.62 6.39 -10.16
CA GLY A 179 -16.03 6.57 -11.56
C GLY A 179 -15.08 7.47 -12.38
N PRO A 180 -15.22 7.48 -13.71
CA PRO A 180 -14.36 8.27 -14.57
C PRO A 180 -14.44 9.78 -14.34
N LEU A 181 -13.29 10.44 -14.41
CA LEU A 181 -13.18 11.89 -14.37
C LEU A 181 -13.08 12.47 -15.76
N LYS A 182 -14.00 13.39 -16.10
CA LYS A 182 -13.92 14.17 -17.34
C LYS A 182 -12.96 15.31 -17.16
N LEU A 183 -11.80 15.21 -17.75
CA LEU A 183 -10.70 16.17 -17.60
C LEU A 183 -10.26 16.70 -18.97
N ARG A 184 -9.65 17.88 -18.93
CA ARG A 184 -8.82 18.40 -20.01
C ARG A 184 -7.40 18.52 -19.51
N GLY A 185 -6.45 18.11 -20.31
CA GLY A 185 -5.04 18.14 -19.94
C GLY A 185 -4.15 18.16 -21.15
N ARG A 186 -2.87 18.44 -20.92
CA ARG A 186 -1.83 18.43 -21.94
C ARG A 186 -0.99 17.19 -21.82
N VAL A 187 -0.74 16.52 -22.96
CA VAL A 187 0.24 15.43 -23.02
C VAL A 187 1.63 16.03 -22.90
N THR A 188 2.28 15.84 -21.75
CA THR A 188 3.60 16.44 -21.49
C THR A 188 4.73 15.53 -21.96
N CYS A 189 4.57 14.22 -21.82
CA CYS A 189 5.59 13.24 -22.18
C CYS A 189 4.95 11.92 -22.59
N LEU A 190 5.59 11.23 -23.52
CA LEU A 190 5.31 9.83 -23.86
C LEU A 190 6.60 9.04 -23.72
N THR A 191 6.52 7.86 -23.12
CA THR A 191 7.63 6.92 -22.97
C THR A 191 7.22 5.55 -23.51
N ASP A 192 8.20 4.70 -23.72
CA ASP A 192 7.98 3.28 -24.10
C ASP A 192 7.57 2.40 -22.90
N GLY A 193 7.41 2.99 -21.72
CA GLY A 193 7.10 2.28 -20.48
C GLY A 193 8.30 1.59 -19.83
N THR A 194 9.50 1.77 -20.36
CA THR A 194 10.72 1.19 -19.79
C THR A 194 11.33 2.13 -18.76
N PHE A 195 11.62 1.62 -17.57
CA PHE A 195 12.32 2.36 -16.52
C PHE A 195 13.26 1.45 -15.74
N VAL A 196 14.23 2.07 -15.06
CA VAL A 196 15.15 1.39 -14.16
C VAL A 196 14.78 1.74 -12.72
N ALA A 197 14.38 0.74 -11.94
CA ALA A 197 14.11 0.94 -10.51
C ALA A 197 15.41 1.24 -9.77
N ARG A 198 15.52 2.45 -9.20
CA ARG A 198 16.72 2.91 -8.45
C ARG A 198 16.53 2.84 -6.94
N GLY A 199 15.32 2.53 -6.48
CA GLY A 199 15.01 2.40 -5.06
C GLY A 199 15.43 1.04 -4.47
N PRO A 200 15.24 0.84 -3.17
CA PRO A 200 15.60 -0.41 -2.49
C PRO A 200 14.79 -1.61 -2.98
N MET A 201 13.60 -1.39 -3.53
CA MET A 201 12.79 -2.44 -4.17
C MET A 201 13.07 -2.47 -5.66
N GLY A 202 13.60 -3.59 -6.16
CA GLY A 202 13.91 -3.79 -7.57
C GLY A 202 15.31 -3.43 -8.04
N GLY A 203 16.14 -2.89 -7.17
CA GLY A 203 17.59 -2.70 -7.23
C GLY A 203 18.31 -2.70 -8.58
N GLY A 204 18.01 -1.79 -9.51
CA GLY A 204 18.76 -1.65 -10.77
C GLY A 204 18.29 -2.54 -11.92
N VAL A 205 17.24 -3.31 -11.75
CA VAL A 205 16.63 -4.11 -12.82
C VAL A 205 15.74 -3.23 -13.69
N ALA A 206 15.84 -3.34 -15.01
CA ALA A 206 14.94 -2.69 -15.93
C ALA A 206 13.54 -3.35 -15.86
N HIS A 207 12.53 -2.53 -15.67
CA HIS A 207 11.13 -2.96 -15.67
C HIS A 207 10.41 -2.33 -16.85
N MET A 208 9.54 -3.11 -17.50
CA MET A 208 8.53 -2.58 -18.42
C MET A 208 7.21 -2.46 -17.67
N ALA A 209 6.66 -1.26 -17.62
CA ALA A 209 5.33 -1.03 -17.09
C ALA A 209 4.52 -0.22 -18.09
N HIS A 210 3.34 -0.71 -18.44
CA HIS A 210 2.35 0.06 -19.22
C HIS A 210 1.53 0.94 -18.29
N ILE A 211 2.19 1.88 -17.60
CA ILE A 211 1.55 2.80 -16.67
C ILE A 211 1.45 4.15 -17.36
N GLY A 212 0.21 4.60 -17.61
CA GLY A 212 -0.05 5.97 -18.00
C GLY A 212 -0.15 6.85 -16.76
N GLY A 213 0.68 7.89 -16.69
CA GLY A 213 0.60 8.91 -15.64
C GLY A 213 0.16 10.25 -16.22
N PHE A 214 -0.69 10.97 -15.51
CA PHE A 214 -1.03 12.35 -15.79
C PHE A 214 -0.34 13.26 -14.78
N VAL A 215 0.30 14.32 -15.28
CA VAL A 215 0.78 15.44 -14.47
C VAL A 215 0.10 16.68 -15.01
N SER A 216 -0.63 17.39 -14.17
CA SER A 216 -1.25 18.69 -14.49
C SER A 216 -0.29 19.84 -14.28
#